data_aceb7a5081bd66c7399204a3ceda02b3
#
_entry.id   aceb7a5081bd66c7399204a3ceda02b3
#
_cell.length_a   1.000
_cell.length_b   1.000
_cell.length_c   1.000
_cell.angle_alpha   90.00
_cell.angle_beta   90.00
_cell.angle_gamma   90.00
#
_symmetry.space_group_name_H-M   'P 1'
#
loop_
_entity.id
_entity.type
_entity.pdbx_description
1 polymer ?
#
loop_
_entity_poly.entity_id
_entity_poly.type
_entity_poly.pdbx_seq_one_letter_code
_entity_poly.pdbx_strand_id
1 'polypeptide(L)'
;NLHDSLTKIGRVFIEQMFNAERLSTIRMVIGAIEKFPEFGALLYDAGPKKGMETFGRFLEKYVESGELNCPDTELAACQFMDLCSSRIGKRAMFHPGHMPAQEEINATVESAVQMILAAYGTGSSKP
;
A
#
# COMPACT_ATOMS: atom_id res chain seq x y z
N ASN A 1 8.52 12.89 10.61
CA ASN A 1 7.29 13.59 10.25
C ASN A 1 6.40 12.73 9.37
N LEU A 2 5.20 13.20 9.10
CA LEU A 2 4.21 12.43 8.35
C LEU A 2 4.68 12.09 6.94
N HIS A 3 5.25 13.04 6.22
CA HIS A 3 5.77 12.82 4.87
C HIS A 3 6.81 11.67 4.86
N ASP A 4 7.78 11.74 5.75
CA ASP A 4 8.86 10.75 5.81
C ASP A 4 8.34 9.38 6.24
N SER A 5 7.41 9.36 7.19
CA SER A 5 6.80 8.11 7.64
C SER A 5 6.02 7.44 6.52
N LEU A 6 5.22 8.21 5.77
CA LEU A 6 4.48 7.67 4.63
C LEU A 6 5.42 7.16 3.55
N THR A 7 6.48 7.89 3.26
CA THR A 7 7.47 7.49 2.26
C THR A 7 8.10 6.15 2.62
N LYS A 8 8.50 6.00 3.88
CA LYS A 8 9.10 4.75 4.36
C LYS A 8 8.11 3.59 4.31
N ILE A 9 6.88 3.82 4.77
CA ILE A 9 5.83 2.79 4.74
C ILE A 9 5.54 2.35 3.32
N GLY A 10 5.43 3.30 2.39
CA GLY A 10 5.17 3.00 0.99
C GLY A 10 6.27 2.17 0.35
N ARG A 11 7.53 2.51 0.60
CA ARG A 11 8.65 1.74 0.07
C ARG A 11 8.69 0.32 0.63
N VAL A 12 8.54 0.19 1.94
CA VAL A 12 8.54 -1.13 2.59
C VAL A 12 7.40 -1.98 2.05
N PHE A 13 6.21 -1.39 1.89
CA PHE A 13 5.06 -2.09 1.33
C PHE A 13 5.37 -2.65 -0.06
N ILE A 14 5.90 -1.81 -0.95
CA ILE A 14 6.21 -2.24 -2.33
C ILE A 14 7.30 -3.31 -2.33
N GLU A 15 8.35 -3.14 -1.56
CA GLU A 15 9.45 -4.10 -1.50
C GLU A 15 9.01 -5.46 -0.96
N GLN A 16 8.09 -5.47 0.00
CA GLN A 16 7.58 -6.72 0.57
C GLN A 16 6.53 -7.39 -0.30
N MET A 17 5.71 -6.61 -1.01
CA MET A 17 4.63 -7.17 -1.82
C MET A 17 5.06 -7.57 -3.22
N PHE A 18 5.97 -6.80 -3.83
CA PHE A 18 6.31 -6.97 -5.24
C PHE A 18 7.72 -7.50 -5.42
N ASN A 19 8.06 -8.55 -4.67
CA ASN A 19 9.24 -9.34 -4.94
C ASN A 19 8.85 -10.65 -5.66
N ALA A 20 9.81 -11.26 -6.32
CA ALA A 20 9.54 -12.42 -7.19
C ALA A 20 8.89 -13.59 -6.44
N GLU A 21 9.39 -13.89 -5.25
CA GLU A 21 8.88 -15.00 -4.44
C GLU A 21 7.44 -14.76 -3.98
N ARG A 22 7.16 -13.56 -3.46
CA ARG A 22 5.83 -13.22 -2.99
C ARG A 22 4.81 -13.22 -4.13
N LEU A 23 5.18 -12.65 -5.27
CA LEU A 23 4.31 -12.60 -6.44
C LEU A 23 4.02 -13.98 -6.99
N SER A 24 5.02 -14.86 -6.99
CA SER A 24 4.83 -16.25 -7.42
C SER A 24 3.78 -16.95 -6.55
N THR A 25 3.87 -16.78 -5.24
CA THR A 25 2.90 -17.34 -4.29
C THR A 25 1.51 -16.77 -4.51
N ILE A 26 1.40 -15.45 -4.68
CA ILE A 26 0.11 -14.78 -4.90
C ILE A 26 -0.54 -15.28 -6.19
N ARG A 27 0.21 -15.39 -7.29
CA ARG A 27 -0.33 -15.90 -8.55
C ARG A 27 -0.86 -17.33 -8.42
N MET A 28 -0.13 -18.17 -7.69
CA MET A 28 -0.54 -19.55 -7.45
C MET A 28 -1.86 -19.59 -6.67
N VAL A 29 -1.98 -18.79 -5.61
CA VAL A 29 -3.20 -18.73 -4.80
C VAL A 29 -4.36 -18.20 -5.63
N ILE A 30 -4.16 -17.10 -6.37
CA ILE A 30 -5.21 -16.54 -7.23
C ILE A 30 -5.71 -17.58 -8.22
N GLY A 31 -4.81 -18.34 -8.83
CA GLY A 31 -5.19 -19.39 -9.77
C GLY A 31 -5.99 -20.53 -9.15
N ALA A 32 -5.94 -20.70 -7.84
CA ALA A 32 -6.64 -21.75 -7.13
C ALA A 32 -7.98 -21.31 -6.52
N ILE A 33 -8.28 -20.01 -6.49
CA ILE A 33 -9.40 -19.45 -5.74
C ILE A 33 -10.75 -20.00 -6.18
N GLU A 34 -10.98 -20.15 -7.48
CA GLU A 34 -12.26 -20.64 -7.96
C GLU A 34 -12.53 -22.07 -7.50
N LYS A 35 -11.51 -22.89 -7.45
CA LYS A 35 -11.63 -24.29 -7.01
C LYS A 35 -11.58 -24.43 -5.49
N PHE A 36 -10.77 -23.59 -4.85
CA PHE A 36 -10.54 -23.61 -3.39
C PHE A 36 -10.71 -22.18 -2.83
N PRO A 37 -11.98 -21.71 -2.70
CA PRO A 37 -12.24 -20.33 -2.27
C PRO A 37 -11.66 -19.97 -0.91
N GLU A 38 -11.46 -20.96 -0.04
CA GLU A 38 -10.84 -20.74 1.28
C GLU A 38 -9.41 -20.22 1.19
N PHE A 39 -8.67 -20.53 0.11
CA PHE A 39 -7.31 -20.01 -0.08
C PHE A 39 -7.31 -18.50 -0.30
N GLY A 40 -8.31 -18.01 -1.05
CA GLY A 40 -8.47 -16.57 -1.26
C GLY A 40 -8.81 -15.84 0.03
N ALA A 41 -9.72 -16.42 0.82
CA ALA A 41 -10.11 -15.84 2.11
C ALA A 41 -8.90 -15.76 3.06
N LEU A 42 -8.10 -16.82 3.13
CA LEU A 42 -6.89 -16.83 3.96
C LEU A 42 -5.89 -15.78 3.51
N LEU A 43 -5.66 -15.66 2.19
CA LEU A 43 -4.74 -14.65 1.66
C LEU A 43 -5.23 -13.24 1.95
N TYR A 44 -6.51 -12.98 1.73
CA TYR A 44 -7.10 -11.66 1.98
C TYR A 44 -6.98 -11.28 3.46
N ASP A 45 -7.34 -12.19 4.36
CA ASP A 45 -7.33 -11.90 5.81
C ASP A 45 -5.90 -11.71 6.35
N ALA A 46 -4.94 -12.49 5.86
CA ALA A 46 -3.56 -12.41 6.33
C ALA A 46 -2.80 -11.21 5.78
N GLY A 47 -3.15 -10.73 4.60
CA GLY A 47 -2.44 -9.63 3.93
C GLY A 47 -3.25 -8.36 3.85
N PRO A 48 -4.08 -8.18 2.80
CA PRO A 48 -4.76 -6.90 2.54
C PRO A 48 -5.58 -6.38 3.72
N LYS A 49 -6.38 -7.24 4.34
CA LYS A 49 -7.23 -6.82 5.46
C LYS A 49 -6.40 -6.36 6.66
N LYS A 50 -5.38 -7.13 7.01
CA LYS A 50 -4.52 -6.80 8.14
C LYS A 50 -3.72 -5.53 7.89
N GLY A 51 -3.22 -5.36 6.67
CA GLY A 51 -2.52 -4.14 6.27
C GLY A 51 -3.40 -2.91 6.36
N MET A 52 -4.63 -3.01 5.86
CA MET A 52 -5.60 -1.94 5.93
C MET A 52 -5.90 -1.53 7.37
N GLU A 53 -6.15 -2.50 8.24
CA GLU A 53 -6.47 -2.23 9.65
C GLU A 53 -5.28 -1.61 10.38
N THR A 54 -4.09 -2.17 10.19
CA THR A 54 -2.88 -1.69 10.86
C THR A 54 -2.50 -0.30 10.41
N PHE A 55 -2.50 -0.06 9.10
CA PHE A 55 -2.14 1.25 8.56
C PHE A 55 -3.24 2.28 8.84
N GLY A 56 -4.50 1.86 8.84
CA GLY A 56 -5.61 2.73 9.24
C GLY A 56 -5.43 3.26 10.67
N ARG A 57 -5.06 2.38 11.61
CA ARG A 57 -4.77 2.80 12.99
C ARG A 57 -3.58 3.76 13.07
N PHE A 58 -2.56 3.54 12.23
CA PHE A 58 -1.44 4.48 12.14
C PHE A 58 -1.91 5.86 11.70
N LEU A 59 -2.77 5.94 10.67
CA LEU A 59 -3.30 7.20 10.17
C LEU A 59 -4.18 7.92 11.20
N GLU A 60 -4.89 7.17 12.05
CA GLU A 60 -5.72 7.75 13.10
C GLU A 60 -4.92 8.69 14.01
N LYS A 61 -3.67 8.38 14.28
CA LYS A 61 -2.81 9.22 15.12
C LYS A 61 -2.64 10.62 14.52
N TYR A 62 -2.56 10.69 13.19
CA TYR A 62 -2.39 11.96 12.50
C TYR A 62 -3.70 12.70 12.30
N VAL A 63 -4.83 11.99 12.30
CA VAL A 63 -6.15 12.60 12.36
C VAL A 63 -6.34 13.26 13.73
N GLU A 64 -6.00 12.56 14.80
CA GLU A 64 -6.10 13.07 16.17
C GLU A 64 -5.19 14.27 16.39
N SER A 65 -4.01 14.30 15.76
CA SER A 65 -3.08 15.40 15.88
C SER A 65 -3.47 16.62 15.03
N GLY A 66 -4.46 16.48 14.15
CA GLY A 66 -4.89 17.55 13.25
C GLY A 66 -4.07 17.67 11.96
N GLU A 67 -3.11 16.79 11.74
CA GLU A 67 -2.29 16.82 10.52
C GLU A 67 -3.01 16.22 9.30
N LEU A 68 -3.97 15.31 9.54
CA LEU A 68 -4.81 14.74 8.50
C LEU A 68 -6.29 15.00 8.80
N ASN A 69 -7.03 15.25 7.73
CA ASN A 69 -8.50 15.28 7.77
C ASN A 69 -8.99 14.14 6.89
N CYS A 70 -9.23 13.00 7.52
CA CYS A 70 -9.52 11.75 6.83
C CYS A 70 -10.64 11.03 7.58
N PRO A 71 -11.89 11.08 7.06
CA PRO A 71 -13.03 10.48 7.77
C PRO A 71 -13.00 8.95 7.80
N ASP A 72 -12.36 8.32 6.82
CA ASP A 72 -12.24 6.86 6.73
C ASP A 72 -10.78 6.49 6.56
N THR A 73 -10.11 6.23 7.68
CA THR A 73 -8.68 5.95 7.68
C THR A 73 -8.34 4.61 7.05
N GLU A 74 -9.22 3.63 7.12
CA GLU A 74 -9.00 2.34 6.45
C GLU A 74 -9.06 2.48 4.94
N LEU A 75 -10.04 3.25 4.45
CA LEU A 75 -10.11 3.53 3.01
C LEU A 75 -8.90 4.32 2.54
N ALA A 76 -8.49 5.33 3.30
CA ALA A 76 -7.29 6.10 2.97
C ALA A 76 -6.04 5.24 2.96
N ALA A 77 -5.93 4.28 3.87
CA ALA A 77 -4.83 3.32 3.89
C ALA A 77 -4.80 2.50 2.60
N CYS A 78 -5.96 2.00 2.16
CA CYS A 78 -6.07 1.25 0.90
C CYS A 78 -5.71 2.13 -0.30
N GLN A 79 -6.22 3.38 -0.31
CA GLN A 79 -5.92 4.33 -1.38
C GLN A 79 -4.42 4.59 -1.49
N PHE A 80 -3.74 4.78 -0.37
CA PHE A 80 -2.30 5.00 -0.38
C PHE A 80 -1.53 3.78 -0.91
N MET A 81 -1.88 2.59 -0.45
CA MET A 81 -1.23 1.36 -0.91
C MET A 81 -1.45 1.16 -2.42
N ASP A 82 -2.67 1.41 -2.90
CA ASP A 82 -2.97 1.32 -4.33
C ASP A 82 -2.18 2.36 -5.15
N LEU A 83 -2.07 3.58 -4.64
CA LEU A 83 -1.27 4.62 -5.29
C LEU A 83 0.21 4.24 -5.36
N CYS A 84 0.76 3.66 -4.29
CA CYS A 84 2.15 3.22 -4.27
C CYS A 84 2.45 2.14 -5.30
N SER A 85 1.47 1.32 -5.64
CA SER A 85 1.61 0.23 -6.61
C SER A 85 1.16 0.62 -8.02
N SER A 86 0.79 1.88 -8.23
CA SER A 86 0.32 2.36 -9.53
C SER A 86 1.30 2.00 -10.65
N ARG A 87 0.77 1.43 -11.74
CA ARG A 87 1.53 1.00 -12.92
C ARG A 87 2.50 -0.16 -12.62
N ILE A 88 3.39 0.00 -11.64
CA ILE A 88 4.47 -0.96 -11.38
C ILE A 88 3.95 -2.28 -10.81
N GLY A 89 2.89 -2.25 -10.01
CA GLY A 89 2.34 -3.45 -9.39
C GLY A 89 1.72 -4.40 -10.40
N LYS A 90 0.89 -3.89 -11.29
CA LYS A 90 0.25 -4.71 -12.32
C LYS A 90 1.28 -5.26 -13.29
N ARG A 91 2.25 -4.44 -13.68
CA ARG A 91 3.33 -4.89 -14.57
C ARG A 91 4.08 -6.06 -13.93
N ALA A 92 4.45 -5.94 -12.65
CA ALA A 92 5.14 -7.01 -11.94
C ALA A 92 4.29 -8.27 -11.80
N MET A 93 2.99 -8.10 -11.53
CA MET A 93 2.06 -9.23 -11.34
C MET A 93 1.87 -10.03 -12.63
N PHE A 94 1.67 -9.33 -13.76
CA PHE A 94 1.36 -9.97 -15.03
C PHE A 94 2.59 -10.29 -15.87
N HIS A 95 3.73 -9.67 -15.57
CA HIS A 95 4.95 -9.79 -16.37
C HIS A 95 6.13 -10.17 -15.48
N PRO A 96 6.34 -11.47 -15.22
CA PRO A 96 7.33 -11.91 -14.22
C PRO A 96 8.75 -11.39 -14.42
N GLY A 97 9.16 -11.11 -15.66
CA GLY A 97 10.50 -10.59 -15.95
C GLY A 97 10.64 -9.08 -15.77
N HIS A 98 9.57 -8.37 -15.40
CA HIS A 98 9.55 -6.90 -15.36
C HIS A 98 9.31 -6.39 -13.95
N MET A 99 10.24 -6.73 -13.05
CA MET A 99 10.18 -6.24 -11.68
C MET A 99 10.52 -4.75 -11.64
N PRO A 100 9.90 -3.99 -10.72
CA PRO A 100 10.17 -2.55 -10.64
C PRO A 100 11.60 -2.27 -10.19
N ALA A 101 12.25 -1.30 -10.84
CA ALA A 101 13.54 -0.79 -10.41
C ALA A 101 13.36 0.09 -9.16
N GLN A 102 14.41 0.22 -8.36
CA GLN A 102 14.35 1.04 -7.13
C GLN A 102 13.96 2.49 -7.43
N GLU A 103 14.43 3.05 -8.54
CA GLU A 103 14.07 4.40 -8.93
C GLU A 103 12.58 4.55 -9.23
N GLU A 104 11.98 3.55 -9.87
CA GLU A 104 10.54 3.54 -10.14
C GLU A 104 9.74 3.45 -8.84
N ILE A 105 10.18 2.62 -7.92
CA ILE A 105 9.53 2.49 -6.61
C ILE A 105 9.57 3.85 -5.89
N ASN A 106 10.74 4.47 -5.83
CA ASN A 106 10.90 5.74 -5.15
C ASN A 106 10.02 6.84 -5.75
N ALA A 107 10.00 6.94 -7.08
CA ALA A 107 9.19 7.95 -7.77
C ALA A 107 7.69 7.71 -7.58
N THR A 108 7.25 6.47 -7.66
CA THR A 108 5.84 6.13 -7.50
C THR A 108 5.37 6.39 -6.06
N VAL A 109 6.18 6.01 -5.08
CA VAL A 109 5.87 6.26 -3.67
C VAL A 109 5.83 7.75 -3.37
N GLU A 110 6.79 8.54 -3.89
CA GLU A 110 6.79 9.99 -3.71
C GLU A 110 5.51 10.62 -4.28
N SER A 111 5.11 10.20 -5.47
CA SER A 111 3.85 10.67 -6.08
C SER A 111 2.65 10.29 -5.22
N ALA A 112 2.62 9.07 -4.69
CA ALA A 112 1.54 8.60 -3.82
C ALA A 112 1.44 9.44 -2.54
N VAL A 113 2.57 9.75 -1.92
CA VAL A 113 2.62 10.58 -0.72
C VAL A 113 2.07 11.98 -1.02
N GLN A 114 2.51 12.58 -2.13
CA GLN A 114 2.03 13.89 -2.54
C GLN A 114 0.51 13.90 -2.75
N MET A 115 -0.03 12.87 -3.38
CA MET A 115 -1.47 12.77 -3.63
C MET A 115 -2.27 12.60 -2.34
N ILE A 116 -1.81 11.75 -1.44
CA ILE A 116 -2.49 11.53 -0.16
C ILE A 116 -2.47 12.81 0.69
N LEU A 117 -1.34 13.50 0.74
CA LEU A 117 -1.24 14.74 1.50
C LEU A 117 -2.05 15.87 0.84
N ALA A 118 -2.12 15.90 -0.48
CA ALA A 118 -2.98 16.87 -1.17
C ALA A 118 -4.46 16.64 -0.88
N ALA A 119 -4.88 15.38 -0.79
CA ALA A 119 -6.28 15.05 -0.52
C ALA A 119 -6.66 15.20 0.95
N TYR A 120 -5.80 14.75 1.85
CA TYR A 120 -6.14 14.60 3.27
C TYR A 120 -5.29 15.44 4.22
N GLY A 121 -4.19 15.99 3.76
CA GLY A 121 -3.34 16.82 4.59
C GLY A 121 -4.01 18.15 4.92
N THR A 122 -3.80 18.65 6.12
CA THR A 122 -4.39 19.91 6.57
C THR A 122 -3.45 21.10 6.40
N GLY A 123 -2.19 20.84 6.04
CA GLY A 123 -1.15 21.86 6.03
C GLY A 123 -0.59 22.16 7.42
N SER A 124 -1.16 21.56 8.47
CA SER A 124 -0.62 21.69 9.83
C SER A 124 0.58 20.77 9.99
N SER A 125 1.69 21.31 10.45
CA SER A 125 2.81 20.49 10.86
C SER A 125 3.07 20.68 12.34
N LYS A 126 3.28 19.59 13.06
CA LYS A 126 3.69 19.67 14.45
C LYS A 126 5.18 19.88 14.53
N PRO A 127 5.63 20.76 15.43
CA PRO A 127 7.05 20.98 15.63
C PRO A 127 7.76 19.73 16.13
#